data_c37a827b64ce3effaff5c53d4438c701
#
_entry.id   c37a827b64ce3effaff5c53d4438c701
#
_cell.length_a   1.000
_cell.length_b   1.000
_cell.length_c   1.000
_cell.angle_alpha   90.00
_cell.angle_beta   90.00
_cell.angle_gamma   90.00
#
_symmetry.space_group_name_H-M   'P 1'
#
loop_
_entity.id
_entity.type
_entity.pdbx_description
1 polymer ?
#
loop_
_entity_poly.entity_id
_entity_poly.type
_entity_poly.pdbx_seq_one_letter_code
_entity_poly.pdbx_strand_id
1 'polypeptide(L)'
;PSASSAASDVYKRQIEYWDENCQKLLGDTPESTYFVVVELSSSSKDEIDLCLETLAEKNINISLLNSKQSDEVWAKREDLPVNLATKGAYKMDISLPLETLENFLDEIKQLSSNEIFSFGHLGDGNIHINIVSESNKDKLVDEIYSLLKQHHGSPSAEHGIGQRKKEIWTKFEDYQDKYKLLQTLKKSMDPKNI
;
A
#
# COMPACT_ATOMS: atom_id res chain seq x y z
N PRO A 1 -18.02 8.20 -11.13
CA PRO A 1 -16.69 8.77 -11.03
C PRO A 1 -16.80 10.25 -11.34
N SER A 2 -16.71 11.06 -10.28
CA SER A 2 -16.81 12.51 -10.43
C SER A 2 -15.53 13.03 -11.08
N ALA A 3 -15.66 13.97 -12.00
CA ALA A 3 -14.55 14.66 -12.66
C ALA A 3 -13.56 15.36 -11.69
N SER A 4 -13.80 15.29 -10.37
CA SER A 4 -12.97 15.88 -9.35
C SER A 4 -11.69 15.07 -9.03
N SER A 5 -11.64 13.74 -9.29
CA SER A 5 -10.45 12.96 -9.00
C SER A 5 -9.31 13.21 -10.00
N ALA A 6 -9.63 13.32 -11.30
CA ALA A 6 -8.62 13.54 -12.32
C ALA A 6 -7.95 14.93 -12.24
N ALA A 7 -8.68 15.96 -11.84
CA ALA A 7 -8.11 17.30 -11.66
C ALA A 7 -7.18 17.38 -10.43
N SER A 8 -7.40 16.55 -9.41
CA SER A 8 -6.54 16.52 -8.23
C SER A 8 -5.21 15.79 -8.48
N ASP A 9 -5.15 14.89 -9.44
CA ASP A 9 -3.95 14.09 -9.74
C ASP A 9 -2.85 14.89 -10.47
N VAL A 10 -3.21 16.00 -11.11
CA VAL A 10 -2.25 16.86 -11.82
C VAL A 10 -1.28 17.56 -10.86
N TYR A 11 -1.68 17.77 -9.61
CA TYR A 11 -0.91 18.50 -8.60
C TYR A 11 -0.29 17.63 -7.52
N LYS A 12 -0.68 16.36 -7.42
CA LYS A 12 -0.13 15.42 -6.46
C LYS A 12 1.06 14.70 -7.08
N ARG A 13 2.19 14.69 -6.38
CA ARG A 13 3.32 13.83 -6.74
C ARG A 13 3.11 12.43 -6.21
N GLN A 14 2.78 12.33 -4.93
CA GLN A 14 2.52 11.05 -4.29
C GLN A 14 1.70 11.22 -3.02
N ILE A 15 0.98 10.16 -2.65
CA ILE A 15 0.28 10.02 -1.37
C ILE A 15 0.76 8.74 -0.75
N GLU A 16 1.53 8.87 0.33
CA GLU A 16 2.07 7.74 1.08
C GLU A 16 1.34 7.58 2.40
N TYR A 17 1.27 6.35 2.90
CA TYR A 17 0.80 6.09 4.24
C TYR A 17 1.64 5.01 4.92
N TRP A 18 1.56 4.96 6.25
CA TRP A 18 1.99 3.84 7.08
C TRP A 18 1.17 3.74 8.34
N ASP A 19 0.99 2.53 8.82
CA ASP A 19 0.17 2.23 9.97
C ASP A 19 0.87 2.51 11.31
N GLU A 20 0.11 2.31 12.39
CA GLU A 20 0.56 2.49 13.77
C GLU A 20 1.78 1.60 14.12
N ASN A 21 1.85 0.37 13.61
CA ASN A 21 2.97 -0.53 13.86
C ASN A 21 4.25 -0.04 13.17
N CYS A 22 4.12 0.50 11.98
CA CYS A 22 5.20 1.17 11.27
C CYS A 22 5.69 2.42 12.02
N GLN A 23 4.78 3.25 12.56
CA GLN A 23 5.14 4.41 13.39
C GLN A 23 5.96 3.97 14.61
N LYS A 24 5.50 2.96 15.35
CA LYS A 24 6.24 2.38 16.50
C LYS A 24 7.60 1.82 16.10
N LEU A 25 7.69 1.17 14.95
CA LEU A 25 8.95 0.61 14.43
C LEU A 25 9.97 1.71 14.14
N LEU A 26 9.51 2.89 13.71
CA LEU A 26 10.34 4.08 13.45
C LEU A 26 10.68 4.87 14.73
N GLY A 27 10.20 4.44 15.90
CA GLY A 27 10.44 5.09 17.18
C GLY A 27 9.49 6.24 17.48
N ASP A 28 8.42 6.40 16.71
CA ASP A 28 7.40 7.40 16.95
C ASP A 28 6.39 6.92 18.02
N THR A 29 5.77 7.88 18.71
CA THR A 29 4.57 7.61 19.51
C THR A 29 3.35 7.89 18.64
N PRO A 30 2.59 6.86 18.23
CA PRO A 30 1.47 7.06 17.32
C PRO A 30 0.37 7.92 17.97
N GLU A 31 -0.04 8.97 17.27
CA GLU A 31 -1.20 9.80 17.63
C GLU A 31 -2.47 9.37 16.86
N SER A 32 -2.29 8.52 15.84
CA SER A 32 -3.36 8.03 14.97
C SER A 32 -3.05 6.63 14.45
N THR A 33 -4.09 5.94 13.98
CA THR A 33 -3.97 4.61 13.36
C THR A 33 -3.10 4.63 12.10
N TYR A 34 -3.22 5.69 11.30
CA TYR A 34 -2.49 5.87 10.05
C TYR A 34 -1.83 7.24 10.03
N PHE A 35 -0.61 7.28 9.52
CA PHE A 35 0.10 8.49 9.15
C PHE A 35 0.06 8.62 7.62
N VAL A 36 -0.34 9.77 7.10
CA VAL A 36 -0.47 10.02 5.66
C VAL A 36 0.36 11.23 5.28
N VAL A 37 1.15 11.08 4.22
CA VAL A 37 1.93 12.16 3.61
C VAL A 37 1.39 12.45 2.22
N VAL A 38 1.15 13.72 1.94
CA VAL A 38 0.76 14.19 0.60
C VAL A 38 1.83 15.15 0.11
N GLU A 39 2.51 14.78 -0.97
CA GLU A 39 3.44 15.67 -1.67
C GLU A 39 2.75 16.33 -2.86
N LEU A 40 2.85 17.66 -2.94
CA LEU A 40 2.29 18.47 -4.04
C LEU A 40 3.41 18.97 -4.94
N SER A 41 3.25 18.87 -6.25
CA SER A 41 4.31 19.23 -7.22
C SER A 41 4.47 20.73 -7.43
N SER A 42 3.38 21.45 -7.36
CA SER A 42 3.29 22.91 -7.50
C SER A 42 1.88 23.31 -7.14
N SER A 43 1.72 24.11 -6.13
CA SER A 43 0.41 24.57 -5.73
C SER A 43 0.43 26.08 -5.55
N SER A 44 -0.59 26.74 -6.06
CA SER A 44 -0.85 28.10 -5.63
C SER A 44 -1.18 28.10 -4.13
N LYS A 45 -0.92 29.20 -3.47
CA LYS A 45 -1.29 29.34 -2.06
C LYS A 45 -2.78 29.06 -1.86
N ASP A 46 -3.62 29.54 -2.76
CA ASP A 46 -5.07 29.38 -2.70
C ASP A 46 -5.50 27.89 -2.76
N GLU A 47 -4.79 27.07 -3.54
CA GLU A 47 -5.06 25.62 -3.62
C GLU A 47 -4.66 24.87 -2.34
N ILE A 48 -3.54 25.27 -1.75
CA ILE A 48 -3.10 24.72 -0.44
C ILE A 48 -4.11 25.11 0.65
N ASP A 49 -4.49 26.38 0.70
CA ASP A 49 -5.43 26.87 1.70
C ASP A 49 -6.80 26.16 1.57
N LEU A 50 -7.31 25.96 0.35
CA LEU A 50 -8.54 25.21 0.09
C LEU A 50 -8.44 23.74 0.53
N CYS A 51 -7.31 23.10 0.27
CA CYS A 51 -7.06 21.72 0.70
C CYS A 51 -7.07 21.62 2.22
N LEU A 52 -6.38 22.54 2.91
CA LEU A 52 -6.31 22.58 4.38
C LEU A 52 -7.68 22.85 5.00
N GLU A 53 -8.46 23.78 4.44
CA GLU A 53 -9.83 24.04 4.89
C GLU A 53 -10.71 22.79 4.76
N THR A 54 -10.67 22.13 3.59
CA THR A 54 -11.45 20.91 3.34
C THR A 54 -11.12 19.79 4.31
N LEU A 55 -9.85 19.60 4.65
CA LEU A 55 -9.41 18.56 5.57
C LEU A 55 -9.74 18.95 7.03
N ALA A 56 -9.63 20.23 7.38
CA ALA A 56 -9.99 20.72 8.70
C ALA A 56 -11.48 20.55 9.01
N GLU A 57 -12.37 20.77 8.03
CA GLU A 57 -13.81 20.50 8.15
C GLU A 57 -14.11 19.03 8.49
N LYS A 58 -13.22 18.12 8.13
CA LYS A 58 -13.31 16.69 8.45
C LYS A 58 -12.65 16.30 9.76
N ASN A 59 -12.19 17.27 10.57
CA ASN A 59 -11.43 17.06 11.79
C ASN A 59 -10.18 16.20 11.63
N ILE A 60 -9.52 16.28 10.48
CA ILE A 60 -8.25 15.61 10.21
C ILE A 60 -7.13 16.50 10.76
N ASN A 61 -6.25 15.91 11.59
CA ASN A 61 -5.07 16.62 12.08
C ASN A 61 -4.03 16.77 10.96
N ILE A 62 -3.67 18.01 10.64
CA ILE A 62 -2.82 18.33 9.49
C ILE A 62 -1.65 19.19 9.94
N SER A 63 -0.48 18.92 9.37
CA SER A 63 0.71 19.75 9.54
C SER A 63 1.36 20.01 8.19
N LEU A 64 1.66 21.28 7.93
CA LEU A 64 2.53 21.65 6.81
C LEU A 64 3.98 21.48 7.21
N LEU A 65 4.72 20.72 6.40
CA LEU A 65 6.13 20.45 6.65
C LEU A 65 7.00 21.46 5.91
N ASN A 66 8.02 21.99 6.58
CA ASN A 66 9.11 22.67 5.90
C ASN A 66 10.06 21.65 5.25
N SER A 67 11.03 22.13 4.45
CA SER A 67 11.94 21.25 3.71
C SER A 67 12.67 20.24 4.61
N LYS A 68 13.20 20.68 5.76
CA LYS A 68 13.90 19.79 6.69
C LYS A 68 12.99 18.72 7.27
N GLN A 69 11.79 19.09 7.69
CA GLN A 69 10.78 18.15 8.20
C GLN A 69 10.33 17.17 7.13
N SER A 70 10.20 17.64 5.87
CA SER A 70 9.88 16.78 4.74
C SER A 70 10.98 15.73 4.53
N ASP A 71 12.27 16.15 4.52
CA ASP A 71 13.39 15.22 4.37
C ASP A 71 13.42 14.18 5.49
N GLU A 72 13.13 14.57 6.74
CA GLU A 72 13.05 13.65 7.89
C GLU A 72 11.90 12.64 7.74
N VAL A 73 10.74 13.06 7.26
CA VAL A 73 9.57 12.18 7.03
C VAL A 73 9.84 11.20 5.89
N TRP A 74 10.45 11.68 4.80
CA TRP A 74 10.83 10.79 3.68
C TRP A 74 11.90 9.79 4.07
N ALA A 75 12.90 10.19 4.84
CA ALA A 75 13.90 9.26 5.38
C ALA A 75 13.26 8.15 6.21
N LYS A 76 12.29 8.47 7.07
CA LYS A 76 11.51 7.47 7.83
C LYS A 76 10.77 6.51 6.90
N ARG A 77 10.13 7.03 5.83
CA ARG A 77 9.41 6.19 4.86
C ARG A 77 10.35 5.21 4.15
N GLU A 78 11.55 5.66 3.77
CA GLU A 78 12.57 4.84 3.13
C GLU A 78 13.18 3.79 4.07
N ASP A 79 13.25 4.07 5.36
CA ASP A 79 13.76 3.14 6.37
C ASP A 79 12.81 1.96 6.65
N LEU A 80 11.50 2.09 6.40
CA LEU A 80 10.51 1.04 6.68
C LEU A 80 10.86 -0.32 6.03
N PRO A 81 11.07 -0.42 4.71
CA PRO A 81 11.37 -1.70 4.09
C PRO A 81 12.70 -2.29 4.55
N VAL A 82 13.67 -1.45 4.95
CA VAL A 82 14.97 -1.88 5.48
C VAL A 82 14.80 -2.46 6.87
N ASN A 83 14.14 -1.74 7.78
CA ASN A 83 13.89 -2.16 9.14
C ASN A 83 13.06 -3.47 9.20
N LEU A 84 12.06 -3.59 8.33
CA LEU A 84 11.25 -4.80 8.24
C LEU A 84 12.04 -5.99 7.67
N ALA A 85 12.94 -5.74 6.72
CA ALA A 85 13.82 -6.78 6.20
C ALA A 85 14.76 -7.34 7.27
N THR A 86 15.31 -6.50 8.15
CA THR A 86 16.17 -6.96 9.27
C THR A 86 15.41 -7.82 10.28
N LYS A 87 14.10 -7.66 10.37
CA LYS A 87 13.21 -8.50 11.21
C LYS A 87 12.76 -9.79 10.51
N GLY A 88 13.23 -10.07 9.30
CA GLY A 88 12.82 -11.25 8.55
C GLY A 88 11.35 -11.21 8.08
N ALA A 89 10.79 -10.03 7.88
CA ALA A 89 9.40 -9.88 7.46
C ALA A 89 9.09 -10.61 6.16
N TYR A 90 7.96 -11.32 6.13
CA TYR A 90 7.36 -11.82 4.89
C TYR A 90 6.65 -10.66 4.20
N LYS A 91 7.04 -10.38 2.96
CA LYS A 91 6.58 -9.21 2.20
C LYS A 91 5.49 -9.59 1.20
N MET A 92 4.40 -8.86 1.21
CA MET A 92 3.32 -8.91 0.24
C MET A 92 3.20 -7.54 -0.43
N ASP A 93 3.22 -7.53 -1.74
CA ASP A 93 3.01 -6.35 -2.58
C ASP A 93 1.69 -6.56 -3.31
N ILE A 94 0.65 -5.85 -2.89
CA ILE A 94 -0.73 -6.03 -3.32
C ILE A 94 -1.33 -4.70 -3.78
N SER A 95 -2.40 -4.78 -4.56
CA SER A 95 -3.19 -3.59 -4.88
C SER A 95 -4.68 -3.84 -4.67
N LEU A 96 -5.39 -2.76 -4.34
CA LEU A 96 -6.83 -2.75 -4.06
C LEU A 96 -7.53 -1.60 -4.79
N PRO A 97 -8.80 -1.78 -5.15
CA PRO A 97 -9.65 -0.66 -5.50
C PRO A 97 -9.71 0.34 -4.33
N LEU A 98 -9.59 1.63 -4.62
CA LEU A 98 -9.52 2.67 -3.57
C LEU A 98 -10.76 2.67 -2.66
N GLU A 99 -11.93 2.35 -3.22
CA GLU A 99 -13.19 2.27 -2.49
C GLU A 99 -13.26 1.13 -1.46
N THR A 100 -12.41 0.11 -1.57
CA THR A 100 -12.40 -1.04 -0.64
C THR A 100 -11.23 -0.99 0.33
N LEU A 101 -10.28 -0.06 0.11
CA LEU A 101 -9.01 -0.01 0.78
C LEU A 101 -9.15 0.18 2.30
N GLU A 102 -9.98 1.13 2.74
CA GLU A 102 -10.21 1.41 4.16
C GLU A 102 -10.71 0.17 4.90
N ASN A 103 -11.76 -0.46 4.38
CA ASN A 103 -12.33 -1.66 4.98
C ASN A 103 -11.31 -2.80 5.05
N PHE A 104 -10.53 -3.00 3.98
CA PHE A 104 -9.49 -4.00 3.96
C PHE A 104 -8.41 -3.75 5.02
N LEU A 105 -7.93 -2.51 5.15
CA LEU A 105 -6.93 -2.15 6.16
C LEU A 105 -7.44 -2.38 7.59
N ASP A 106 -8.70 -2.07 7.85
CA ASP A 106 -9.32 -2.30 9.15
C ASP A 106 -9.47 -3.80 9.45
N GLU A 107 -9.83 -4.62 8.46
CA GLU A 107 -9.96 -6.07 8.62
C GLU A 107 -8.60 -6.74 8.85
N ILE A 108 -7.55 -6.41 8.11
CA ILE A 108 -6.21 -6.98 8.34
C ILE A 108 -5.65 -6.61 9.71
N LYS A 109 -5.97 -5.42 10.23
CA LYS A 109 -5.58 -5.00 11.57
C LYS A 109 -6.22 -5.87 12.66
N GLN A 110 -7.43 -6.40 12.41
CA GLN A 110 -8.11 -7.30 13.34
C GLN A 110 -7.50 -8.71 13.36
N LEU A 111 -6.79 -9.14 12.31
CA LEU A 111 -6.12 -10.45 12.27
C LEU A 111 -4.96 -10.52 13.27
N SER A 112 -4.18 -9.44 13.38
CA SER A 112 -3.10 -9.32 14.37
C SER A 112 -2.75 -7.85 14.60
N SER A 113 -2.73 -7.46 15.87
CA SER A 113 -2.48 -6.07 16.27
C SER A 113 -1.00 -5.66 16.25
N ASN A 114 -0.05 -6.60 16.17
CA ASN A 114 1.37 -6.32 16.34
C ASN A 114 2.31 -7.09 15.40
N GLU A 115 1.78 -8.00 14.58
CA GLU A 115 2.60 -8.80 13.65
C GLU A 115 2.49 -8.31 12.20
N ILE A 116 1.52 -7.45 11.89
CA ILE A 116 1.27 -6.91 10.55
C ILE A 116 1.68 -5.44 10.53
N PHE A 117 2.44 -5.09 9.51
CA PHE A 117 2.92 -3.74 9.22
C PHE A 117 2.48 -3.38 7.81
N SER A 118 1.75 -2.30 7.64
CA SER A 118 1.26 -1.85 6.34
C SER A 118 1.69 -0.43 6.02
N PHE A 119 2.16 -0.24 4.79
CA PHE A 119 2.52 1.05 4.24
C PHE A 119 2.43 1.01 2.72
N GLY A 120 2.43 2.14 2.04
CA GLY A 120 2.43 2.14 0.58
C GLY A 120 1.87 3.38 -0.06
N HIS A 121 1.60 3.25 -1.36
CA HIS A 121 1.13 4.30 -2.24
C HIS A 121 -0.39 4.36 -2.20
N LEU A 122 -0.92 5.22 -1.32
CA LEU A 122 -2.37 5.30 -1.09
C LEU A 122 -3.12 5.76 -2.34
N GLY A 123 -2.48 6.56 -3.20
CA GLY A 123 -3.12 7.17 -4.36
C GLY A 123 -3.51 6.20 -5.48
N ASP A 124 -2.83 5.07 -5.59
CA ASP A 124 -3.09 4.02 -6.59
C ASP A 124 -3.51 2.68 -5.98
N GLY A 125 -3.70 2.64 -4.66
CA GLY A 125 -4.11 1.44 -3.95
C GLY A 125 -3.01 0.39 -3.81
N ASN A 126 -1.75 0.72 -4.06
CA ASN A 126 -0.62 -0.18 -3.89
C ASN A 126 -0.17 -0.22 -2.42
N ILE A 127 -0.29 -1.38 -1.82
CA ILE A 127 -0.05 -1.61 -0.40
C ILE A 127 1.01 -2.68 -0.18
N HIS A 128 2.01 -2.33 0.61
CA HIS A 128 3.03 -3.25 1.09
C HIS A 128 2.65 -3.77 2.46
N ILE A 129 2.27 -5.03 2.54
CA ILE A 129 2.02 -5.70 3.82
C ILE A 129 3.24 -6.53 4.18
N ASN A 130 3.68 -6.39 5.42
CA ASN A 130 4.83 -7.11 5.95
C ASN A 130 4.40 -7.82 7.23
N ILE A 131 4.65 -9.12 7.29
CA ILE A 131 4.30 -9.97 8.42
C ILE A 131 5.58 -10.35 9.16
N VAL A 132 5.67 -9.95 10.43
CA VAL A 132 6.76 -10.32 11.33
C VAL A 132 6.18 -11.26 12.38
N SER A 133 6.21 -12.56 12.10
CA SER A 133 5.70 -13.60 12.98
C SER A 133 6.48 -14.89 12.78
N GLU A 134 6.83 -15.56 13.86
CA GLU A 134 7.50 -16.86 13.84
C GLU A 134 6.49 -18.02 13.74
N SER A 135 5.35 -17.91 14.39
CA SER A 135 4.39 -19.00 14.55
C SER A 135 3.14 -18.88 13.68
N ASN A 136 2.71 -17.67 13.35
CA ASN A 136 1.43 -17.41 12.68
C ASN A 136 1.57 -16.97 11.22
N LYS A 137 2.79 -16.87 10.69
CA LYS A 137 3.06 -16.28 9.37
C LYS A 137 2.19 -16.89 8.28
N ASP A 138 2.19 -18.20 8.11
CA ASP A 138 1.51 -18.85 6.99
C ASP A 138 -0.01 -18.71 7.11
N LYS A 139 -0.54 -18.76 8.34
CA LYS A 139 -1.96 -18.49 8.62
C LYS A 139 -2.34 -17.05 8.23
N LEU A 140 -1.56 -16.07 8.67
CA LEU A 140 -1.81 -14.65 8.35
C LEU A 140 -1.72 -14.39 6.85
N VAL A 141 -0.76 -14.99 6.15
CA VAL A 141 -0.64 -14.91 4.70
C VAL A 141 -1.90 -15.41 3.99
N ASP A 142 -2.41 -16.59 4.38
CA ASP A 142 -3.62 -17.17 3.79
C ASP A 142 -4.87 -16.32 4.09
N GLU A 143 -5.01 -15.81 5.32
CA GLU A 143 -6.12 -14.94 5.72
C GLU A 143 -6.08 -13.61 4.96
N ILE A 144 -4.93 -12.97 4.83
CA ILE A 144 -4.78 -11.71 4.08
C ILE A 144 -5.10 -11.90 2.59
N TYR A 145 -4.64 -12.99 1.97
CA TYR A 145 -5.00 -13.27 0.57
C TYR A 145 -6.49 -13.58 0.40
N SER A 146 -7.13 -14.19 1.40
CA SER A 146 -8.58 -14.44 1.39
C SER A 146 -9.37 -13.13 1.46
N LEU A 147 -8.97 -12.22 2.34
CA LEU A 147 -9.54 -10.87 2.42
C LEU A 147 -9.29 -10.08 1.12
N LEU A 148 -8.06 -10.13 0.59
CA LEU A 148 -7.70 -9.46 -0.65
C LEU A 148 -8.63 -9.87 -1.81
N LYS A 149 -8.95 -11.16 -1.91
CA LYS A 149 -9.91 -11.68 -2.90
C LYS A 149 -11.32 -11.13 -2.68
N GLN A 150 -11.79 -11.06 -1.42
CA GLN A 150 -13.13 -10.52 -1.09
C GLN A 150 -13.24 -9.04 -1.47
N HIS A 151 -12.15 -8.29 -1.34
CA HIS A 151 -12.06 -6.88 -1.70
C HIS A 151 -11.65 -6.63 -3.16
N HIS A 152 -11.70 -7.66 -4.03
CA HIS A 152 -11.35 -7.58 -5.45
C HIS A 152 -9.93 -7.05 -5.72
N GLY A 153 -9.00 -7.27 -4.78
CA GLY A 153 -7.63 -6.85 -4.89
C GLY A 153 -6.76 -7.78 -5.76
N SER A 154 -5.57 -7.32 -6.09
CA SER A 154 -4.56 -8.08 -6.84
C SER A 154 -3.43 -8.57 -5.92
N PRO A 155 -2.98 -9.82 -6.04
CA PRO A 155 -1.88 -10.36 -5.25
C PRO A 155 -0.50 -9.83 -5.68
N SER A 156 -0.44 -8.97 -6.67
CA SER A 156 0.76 -8.28 -7.10
C SER A 156 0.41 -6.92 -7.68
N ALA A 157 0.97 -5.85 -7.09
CA ALA A 157 0.83 -4.49 -7.58
C ALA A 157 1.87 -4.22 -8.70
N GLU A 158 3.15 -4.09 -8.35
CA GLU A 158 4.21 -3.64 -9.27
C GLU A 158 5.21 -4.74 -9.63
N HIS A 159 5.50 -5.66 -8.71
CA HIS A 159 6.66 -6.58 -8.82
C HIS A 159 6.36 -7.88 -9.57
N GLY A 160 5.16 -8.05 -10.10
CA GLY A 160 4.74 -9.26 -10.82
C GLY A 160 4.61 -10.49 -9.93
N ILE A 161 4.22 -11.59 -10.54
CA ILE A 161 3.92 -12.85 -9.83
C ILE A 161 5.20 -13.63 -9.51
N GLY A 162 6.16 -13.67 -10.42
CA GLY A 162 7.39 -14.46 -10.28
C GLY A 162 7.10 -15.94 -10.03
N GLN A 163 8.05 -16.64 -9.44
CA GLN A 163 7.91 -18.08 -9.13
C GLN A 163 7.14 -18.30 -7.80
N ARG A 164 7.32 -17.40 -6.83
CA ARG A 164 6.81 -17.59 -5.46
C ARG A 164 5.30 -17.40 -5.33
N LYS A 165 4.70 -16.53 -6.15
CA LYS A 165 3.27 -16.21 -6.09
C LYS A 165 2.40 -17.04 -7.06
N LYS A 166 2.98 -17.99 -7.82
CA LYS A 166 2.23 -18.78 -8.82
C LYS A 166 1.05 -19.54 -8.23
N GLU A 167 1.26 -20.25 -7.12
CA GLU A 167 0.20 -21.02 -6.46
C GLU A 167 -0.89 -20.11 -5.90
N ILE A 168 -0.51 -18.98 -5.34
CA ILE A 168 -1.45 -17.99 -4.82
C ILE A 168 -2.27 -17.42 -5.97
N TRP A 169 -1.63 -17.06 -7.07
CA TRP A 169 -2.28 -16.47 -8.22
C TRP A 169 -3.36 -17.37 -8.82
N THR A 170 -3.13 -18.68 -8.86
CA THR A 170 -4.13 -19.65 -9.38
C THR A 170 -5.39 -19.72 -8.51
N LYS A 171 -5.35 -19.27 -7.26
CA LYS A 171 -6.52 -19.22 -6.35
C LYS A 171 -7.44 -18.02 -6.64
N PHE A 172 -7.00 -17.03 -7.42
CA PHE A 172 -7.80 -15.88 -7.83
C PHE A 172 -8.50 -16.20 -9.15
N GLU A 173 -9.82 -16.35 -9.12
CA GLU A 173 -10.63 -16.79 -10.26
C GLU A 173 -10.48 -15.88 -11.49
N ASP A 174 -10.43 -14.58 -11.28
CA ASP A 174 -10.30 -13.57 -12.34
C ASP A 174 -8.96 -13.63 -13.09
N TYR A 175 -7.99 -14.38 -12.57
CA TYR A 175 -6.64 -14.48 -13.15
C TYR A 175 -6.45 -15.65 -14.12
N GLN A 176 -7.38 -16.60 -14.18
CA GLN A 176 -7.21 -17.76 -15.07
C GLN A 176 -7.11 -17.35 -16.54
N ASP A 177 -7.93 -16.39 -16.99
CA ASP A 177 -7.89 -15.91 -18.37
C ASP A 177 -6.66 -15.04 -18.63
N LYS A 178 -6.26 -14.19 -17.69
CA LYS A 178 -5.01 -13.45 -17.73
C LYS A 178 -3.80 -14.40 -17.78
N TYR A 179 -3.82 -15.49 -17.04
CA TYR A 179 -2.76 -16.49 -17.06
C TYR A 179 -2.63 -17.17 -18.42
N LYS A 180 -3.73 -17.58 -19.05
CA LYS A 180 -3.74 -18.14 -20.41
C LYS A 180 -3.17 -17.16 -21.42
N LEU A 181 -3.55 -15.88 -21.34
CA LEU A 181 -3.01 -14.83 -22.18
C LEU A 181 -1.50 -14.69 -21.99
N LEU A 182 -1.02 -14.61 -20.76
CA LEU A 182 0.39 -14.50 -20.42
C LEU A 182 1.20 -15.73 -20.89
N GLN A 183 0.63 -16.93 -20.79
CA GLN A 183 1.25 -18.14 -21.35
C GLN A 183 1.39 -18.07 -22.87
N THR A 184 0.38 -17.54 -23.56
CA THR A 184 0.41 -17.37 -25.01
C THR A 184 1.47 -16.35 -25.40
N LEU A 185 1.54 -15.20 -24.71
CA LEU A 185 2.57 -14.19 -24.91
C LEU A 185 3.97 -14.76 -24.65
N LYS A 186 4.16 -15.47 -23.53
CA LYS A 186 5.46 -16.10 -23.23
C LYS A 186 5.90 -17.07 -24.34
N LYS A 187 5.01 -17.96 -24.78
CA LYS A 187 5.34 -18.91 -25.87
C LYS A 187 5.69 -18.21 -27.18
N SER A 188 5.03 -17.08 -27.46
CA SER A 188 5.29 -16.30 -28.68
C SER A 188 6.63 -15.55 -28.61
N MET A 189 6.95 -14.97 -27.45
CA MET A 189 8.15 -14.13 -27.26
C MET A 189 9.38 -14.93 -26.85
N ASP A 190 9.20 -16.06 -26.18
CA ASP A 190 10.25 -16.93 -25.70
C ASP A 190 9.94 -18.40 -26.05
N PRO A 191 9.98 -18.77 -27.38
CA PRO A 191 9.61 -20.11 -27.81
C PRO A 191 10.57 -21.20 -27.32
N LYS A 192 11.78 -20.83 -26.92
CA LYS A 192 12.77 -21.75 -26.36
C LYS A 192 12.70 -21.91 -24.85
N ASN A 193 11.88 -21.10 -24.19
CA ASN A 193 11.70 -21.09 -22.73
C ASN A 193 13.02 -20.96 -21.95
N ILE A 194 13.85 -20.00 -22.36
CA ILE A 194 15.15 -19.71 -21.76
C ILE A 194 14.99 -18.80 -20.57
#